data_74cd49497a0385bf6f66168780252a25
#
_entry.id   74cd49497a0385bf6f66168780252a25
#
_cell.length_a   1.000
_cell.length_b   1.000
_cell.length_c   1.000
_cell.angle_alpha   90.00
_cell.angle_beta   90.00
_cell.angle_gamma   90.00
#
_symmetry.space_group_name_H-M   'P 1'
#
loop_
_entity.id
_entity.type
_entity.pdbx_description
1 polymer ?
#
loop_
_entity_poly.entity_id
_entity_poly.type
_entity_poly.pdbx_seq_one_letter_code
_entity_poly.pdbx_strand_id
1 'polypeptide(L)'
;MTLAGVRPLWREDVLGSRFARLELPLAPDDEGPVVATLVRHAGPDGTAAWVAAPGPAVPGTQAPAKVVLYLHGWADYFLQAELADHLVASGFHFYALDLRKFGRSLRDWQTPGYTTDLAIYDEDIAAALAAIGADIASRTGTSAAPTVHLLAHSLGGLVAALWADRNPGKLGTLVLNAPWLELQGSSLIRNIAVHLVEPLARADPRRVLLMPSMPGYWDSVGGTAHGEWVLDPAWRPRESFPVRPGWMKAVLAGHAAVAQRLDIRPPVLVMLSGRTRIQAEWSEELMGLDAVIDVEETARSALRLGRRTAVFRYPGAIHDIFLSRRAVRQEAYDDLVLWLSLYPG
;
A
#
# COMPACT_ATOMS: atom_id res chain seq x y z
N MET A 1 -26.86 -8.72 -12.44
CA MET A 1 -27.85 -9.00 -11.38
C MET A 1 -27.24 -8.53 -10.06
N THR A 2 -27.62 -7.36 -9.60
CA THR A 2 -27.19 -6.78 -8.32
C THR A 2 -27.94 -7.53 -7.21
N LEU A 3 -27.20 -8.26 -6.37
CA LEU A 3 -27.76 -8.88 -5.16
C LEU A 3 -28.10 -7.77 -4.15
N ALA A 4 -29.26 -7.14 -4.32
CA ALA A 4 -29.80 -6.20 -3.34
C ALA A 4 -30.23 -7.01 -2.10
N GLY A 5 -29.56 -6.82 -0.95
CA GLY A 5 -30.08 -7.26 0.34
C GLY A 5 -29.15 -8.03 1.27
N VAL A 6 -27.99 -8.49 0.85
CA VAL A 6 -27.05 -9.15 1.77
C VAL A 6 -26.09 -8.09 2.33
N ARG A 7 -26.22 -7.76 3.62
CA ARG A 7 -25.21 -6.91 4.29
C ARG A 7 -23.84 -7.59 4.22
N PRO A 8 -22.79 -6.90 3.81
CA PRO A 8 -21.44 -7.47 3.79
C PRO A 8 -21.08 -7.99 5.18
N LEU A 9 -20.67 -9.25 5.27
CA LEU A 9 -20.37 -9.90 6.54
C LEU A 9 -18.92 -9.61 6.93
N TRP A 10 -18.70 -8.57 7.72
CA TRP A 10 -17.42 -8.32 8.37
C TRP A 10 -17.12 -9.42 9.40
N ARG A 11 -15.89 -9.94 9.39
CA ARG A 11 -15.40 -10.95 10.33
C ARG A 11 -14.21 -10.39 11.09
N GLU A 12 -13.95 -10.89 12.29
CA GLU A 12 -12.73 -10.53 13.02
C GLU A 12 -11.48 -10.83 12.19
N ASP A 13 -10.51 -9.92 12.27
CA ASP A 13 -9.23 -10.05 11.57
C ASP A 13 -8.17 -10.71 12.44
N VAL A 14 -7.11 -11.24 11.83
CA VAL A 14 -5.96 -11.84 12.52
C VAL A 14 -5.21 -10.85 13.43
N LEU A 15 -5.40 -9.53 13.23
CA LEU A 15 -4.86 -8.47 14.08
C LEU A 15 -5.68 -8.25 15.36
N GLY A 16 -6.70 -9.09 15.61
CA GLY A 16 -7.53 -9.09 16.82
C GLY A 16 -8.79 -8.22 16.69
N SER A 17 -9.54 -8.15 17.79
CA SER A 17 -10.91 -7.60 17.84
C SER A 17 -11.05 -6.14 17.42
N ARG A 18 -9.96 -5.36 17.43
CA ARG A 18 -9.94 -3.98 16.92
C ARG A 18 -10.03 -3.89 15.39
N PHE A 19 -9.87 -5.00 14.69
CA PHE A 19 -9.90 -5.07 13.24
C PHE A 19 -10.95 -6.06 12.75
N ALA A 20 -11.60 -5.70 11.65
CA ALA A 20 -12.52 -6.58 10.96
C ALA A 20 -12.17 -6.62 9.47
N ARG A 21 -12.35 -7.78 8.84
CA ARG A 21 -12.08 -7.99 7.42
C ARG A 21 -13.32 -8.35 6.64
N LEU A 22 -13.33 -7.98 5.37
CA LEU A 22 -14.37 -8.27 4.39
C LEU A 22 -13.71 -8.77 3.10
N GLU A 23 -14.09 -9.95 2.63
CA GLU A 23 -13.69 -10.43 1.30
C GLU A 23 -14.51 -9.74 0.23
N LEU A 24 -13.81 -9.25 -0.79
CA LEU A 24 -14.37 -8.58 -1.97
C LEU A 24 -14.19 -9.51 -3.18
N PRO A 25 -15.25 -10.17 -3.65
CA PRO A 25 -15.17 -10.99 -4.86
C PRO A 25 -14.81 -10.14 -6.07
N LEU A 26 -13.86 -10.63 -6.87
CA LEU A 26 -13.35 -9.98 -8.09
C LEU A 26 -13.59 -10.90 -9.29
N ALA A 27 -13.36 -10.39 -10.50
CA ALA A 27 -13.40 -11.20 -11.69
C ALA A 27 -12.37 -12.34 -11.57
N PRO A 28 -12.76 -13.60 -11.87
CA PRO A 28 -11.84 -14.72 -11.85
C PRO A 28 -10.77 -14.55 -12.93
N ASP A 29 -9.60 -15.12 -12.69
CA ASP A 29 -8.54 -15.21 -13.70
C ASP A 29 -8.29 -16.68 -14.15
N ASP A 30 -7.19 -16.92 -14.83
CA ASP A 30 -6.81 -18.26 -15.33
C ASP A 30 -6.45 -19.26 -14.22
N GLU A 31 -6.26 -18.80 -12.96
CA GLU A 31 -6.06 -19.64 -11.79
C GLU A 31 -7.36 -19.90 -11.00
N GLY A 32 -8.49 -19.32 -11.42
CA GLY A 32 -9.80 -19.53 -10.80
C GLY A 32 -10.36 -18.29 -10.07
N PRO A 33 -11.17 -18.51 -9.03
CA PRO A 33 -11.77 -17.41 -8.26
C PRO A 33 -10.73 -16.50 -7.59
N VAL A 34 -10.96 -15.20 -7.65
CA VAL A 34 -10.08 -14.16 -7.09
C VAL A 34 -10.86 -13.30 -6.11
N VAL A 35 -10.20 -12.90 -5.04
CA VAL A 35 -10.73 -11.91 -4.08
C VAL A 35 -9.67 -10.87 -3.75
N ALA A 36 -10.09 -9.70 -3.32
CA ALA A 36 -9.31 -8.79 -2.48
C ALA A 36 -9.89 -8.83 -1.06
N THR A 37 -9.13 -8.40 -0.06
CA THR A 37 -9.59 -8.36 1.33
C THR A 37 -9.44 -6.97 1.90
N LEU A 38 -10.57 -6.36 2.25
CA LEU A 38 -10.62 -5.08 2.91
C LEU A 38 -10.61 -5.30 4.43
N VAL A 39 -9.62 -4.71 5.10
CA VAL A 39 -9.53 -4.65 6.56
C VAL A 39 -9.95 -3.27 7.02
N ARG A 40 -10.75 -3.16 8.08
CA ARG A 40 -11.07 -1.90 8.71
C ARG A 40 -10.69 -1.91 10.19
N HIS A 41 -10.35 -0.75 10.73
CA HIS A 41 -10.29 -0.55 12.17
C HIS A 41 -11.72 -0.43 12.74
N ALA A 42 -12.05 -1.24 13.75
CA ALA A 42 -13.41 -1.30 14.32
C ALA A 42 -13.71 -0.18 15.34
N GLY A 43 -12.69 0.62 15.71
CA GLY A 43 -12.76 1.62 16.78
C GLY A 43 -12.07 1.14 18.07
N PRO A 44 -11.83 2.03 19.04
CA PRO A 44 -11.05 1.73 20.25
C PRO A 44 -11.64 0.58 21.10
N ASP A 45 -12.95 0.39 21.06
CA ASP A 45 -13.65 -0.57 21.92
C ASP A 45 -14.21 -1.79 21.16
N GLY A 46 -13.78 -1.99 19.90
CA GLY A 46 -14.38 -3.02 19.05
C GLY A 46 -15.86 -2.76 18.72
N THR A 47 -16.44 -1.74 19.33
CA THR A 47 -17.78 -1.26 19.05
C THR A 47 -17.71 -0.23 17.94
N ALA A 48 -18.61 -0.29 16.98
CA ALA A 48 -18.69 0.63 15.84
C ALA A 48 -19.05 2.09 16.21
N ALA A 49 -18.86 2.50 17.46
CA ALA A 49 -19.12 3.85 17.94
C ALA A 49 -17.96 4.78 17.53
N TRP A 50 -18.11 5.44 16.41
CA TRP A 50 -17.22 6.51 16.00
C TRP A 50 -17.49 7.77 16.84
N VAL A 51 -16.47 8.24 17.52
CA VAL A 51 -16.49 9.60 18.05
C VAL A 51 -16.29 10.53 16.86
N ALA A 52 -17.34 11.27 16.50
CA ALA A 52 -17.21 12.37 15.55
C ALA A 52 -16.11 13.30 16.06
N ALA A 53 -15.14 13.64 15.20
CA ALA A 53 -14.11 14.60 15.55
C ALA A 53 -14.80 15.88 16.07
N PRO A 54 -14.38 16.48 17.22
CA PRO A 54 -14.97 17.69 17.74
C PRO A 54 -14.59 18.88 16.85
N GLY A 55 -15.41 19.17 15.86
CA GLY A 55 -15.41 20.42 15.12
C GLY A 55 -16.73 21.13 15.36
N PRO A 56 -16.81 22.46 15.29
CA PRO A 56 -18.09 23.16 15.41
C PRO A 56 -19.01 22.70 14.28
N ALA A 57 -19.97 21.82 14.61
CA ALA A 57 -20.99 21.37 13.68
C ALA A 57 -21.85 22.58 13.30
N VAL A 58 -21.78 23.01 12.05
CA VAL A 58 -22.79 23.88 11.48
C VAL A 58 -24.07 23.03 11.34
N PRO A 59 -25.18 23.40 11.99
CA PRO A 59 -26.41 22.61 11.89
C PRO A 59 -26.86 22.51 10.44
N GLY A 60 -26.96 21.27 9.94
CA GLY A 60 -27.47 20.97 8.61
C GLY A 60 -26.43 20.51 7.56
N THR A 61 -25.11 20.58 7.84
CA THR A 61 -24.07 20.04 6.94
C THR A 61 -23.14 19.12 7.72
N GLN A 62 -23.32 17.80 7.57
CA GLN A 62 -22.33 16.85 8.04
C GLN A 62 -21.12 16.90 7.09
N ALA A 63 -19.94 17.25 7.60
CA ALA A 63 -18.70 17.18 6.82
C ALA A 63 -18.47 15.74 6.32
N PRO A 64 -17.93 15.55 5.11
CA PRO A 64 -17.58 14.22 4.60
C PRO A 64 -16.67 13.47 5.57
N ALA A 65 -16.92 12.17 5.75
CA ALA A 65 -16.02 11.33 6.53
C ALA A 65 -14.62 11.31 5.87
N LYS A 66 -13.58 11.45 6.69
CA LYS A 66 -12.18 11.38 6.23
C LYS A 66 -11.70 9.94 6.33
N VAL A 67 -11.33 9.35 5.22
CA VAL A 67 -10.91 7.96 5.12
C VAL A 67 -9.45 7.88 4.69
N VAL A 68 -8.67 7.04 5.36
CA VAL A 68 -7.36 6.59 4.86
C VAL A 68 -7.51 5.14 4.39
N LEU A 69 -7.18 4.88 3.11
CA LEU A 69 -7.06 3.55 2.54
C LEU A 69 -5.58 3.23 2.35
N TYR A 70 -5.10 2.16 3.02
CA TYR A 70 -3.71 1.70 2.93
C TYR A 70 -3.56 0.58 1.90
N LEU A 71 -2.50 0.63 1.07
CA LEU A 71 -2.06 -0.44 0.18
C LEU A 71 -0.64 -0.89 0.55
N HIS A 72 -0.46 -2.20 0.68
CA HIS A 72 0.82 -2.84 1.01
C HIS A 72 1.78 -2.96 -0.19
N GLY A 73 3.02 -3.41 0.06
CA GLY A 73 4.08 -3.65 -0.92
C GLY A 73 4.09 -5.05 -1.55
N TRP A 74 5.22 -5.41 -2.18
CA TRP A 74 5.47 -6.75 -2.72
C TRP A 74 5.75 -7.76 -1.62
N ALA A 75 5.20 -8.98 -1.75
CA ALA A 75 5.31 -10.05 -0.75
C ALA A 75 4.98 -9.53 0.66
N ASP A 76 3.88 -8.79 0.77
CA ASP A 76 3.49 -8.05 1.96
C ASP A 76 1.98 -8.08 2.15
N TYR A 77 1.50 -7.54 3.27
CA TYR A 77 0.09 -7.40 3.62
C TYR A 77 -0.04 -6.32 4.70
N PHE A 78 -1.26 -5.89 5.03
CA PHE A 78 -1.45 -4.94 6.12
C PHE A 78 -1.18 -5.58 7.49
N LEU A 79 -0.21 -5.01 8.24
CA LEU A 79 0.16 -5.41 9.59
C LEU A 79 0.41 -4.23 10.55
N GLN A 80 0.40 -2.99 10.05
CA GLN A 80 0.77 -1.76 10.75
C GLN A 80 -0.36 -1.29 11.70
N ALA A 81 -0.71 -2.12 12.70
CA ALA A 81 -1.82 -1.85 13.63
C ALA A 81 -1.64 -0.53 14.39
N GLU A 82 -0.41 -0.19 14.83
CA GLU A 82 -0.13 1.07 15.52
C GLU A 82 -0.39 2.31 14.65
N LEU A 83 -0.09 2.24 13.34
CA LEU A 83 -0.43 3.29 12.37
C LEU A 83 -1.95 3.50 12.29
N ALA A 84 -2.70 2.40 12.21
CA ALA A 84 -4.15 2.46 12.16
C ALA A 84 -4.74 3.07 13.45
N ASP A 85 -4.25 2.65 14.62
CA ASP A 85 -4.64 3.20 15.92
C ASP A 85 -4.40 4.72 15.97
N HIS A 86 -3.21 5.17 15.52
CA HIS A 86 -2.83 6.58 15.53
C HIS A 86 -3.73 7.43 14.60
N LEU A 87 -4.01 6.94 13.39
CA LEU A 87 -4.90 7.62 12.44
C LEU A 87 -6.34 7.69 12.96
N VAL A 88 -6.83 6.61 13.57
CA VAL A 88 -8.17 6.59 14.16
C VAL A 88 -8.27 7.55 15.36
N ALA A 89 -7.27 7.57 16.23
CA ALA A 89 -7.20 8.52 17.34
C ALA A 89 -7.16 9.98 16.85
N SER A 90 -6.66 10.21 15.63
CA SER A 90 -6.61 11.52 14.96
C SER A 90 -7.88 11.85 14.16
N GLY A 91 -8.94 11.02 14.24
CA GLY A 91 -10.25 11.30 13.65
C GLY A 91 -10.41 10.81 12.20
N PHE A 92 -9.55 9.94 11.70
CA PHE A 92 -9.70 9.31 10.39
C PHE A 92 -10.37 7.95 10.51
N HIS A 93 -11.16 7.58 9.52
CA HIS A 93 -11.59 6.20 9.32
C HIS A 93 -10.48 5.45 8.60
N PHE A 94 -9.99 4.36 9.19
CA PHE A 94 -8.89 3.61 8.62
C PHE A 94 -9.36 2.31 7.98
N TYR A 95 -8.89 2.10 6.74
CA TYR A 95 -9.04 0.85 5.99
C TYR A 95 -7.70 0.47 5.37
N ALA A 96 -7.50 -0.84 5.18
CA ALA A 96 -6.37 -1.38 4.43
C ALA A 96 -6.87 -2.42 3.44
N LEU A 97 -6.25 -2.50 2.28
CA LEU A 97 -6.58 -3.44 1.23
C LEU A 97 -5.42 -4.40 0.99
N ASP A 98 -5.62 -5.68 1.32
CA ASP A 98 -4.76 -6.73 0.81
C ASP A 98 -5.22 -7.01 -0.63
N LEU A 99 -4.37 -6.66 -1.60
CA LEU A 99 -4.62 -6.83 -3.02
C LEU A 99 -4.78 -8.31 -3.39
N ARG A 100 -5.40 -8.60 -4.53
CA ARG A 100 -5.51 -9.98 -5.05
C ARG A 100 -4.19 -10.73 -4.99
N LYS A 101 -4.23 -11.99 -4.56
CA LYS A 101 -3.06 -12.90 -4.45
C LYS A 101 -1.97 -12.45 -3.48
N PHE A 102 -2.32 -11.58 -2.51
CA PHE A 102 -1.46 -11.18 -1.41
C PHE A 102 -2.16 -11.34 -0.06
N GLY A 103 -1.40 -11.53 1.00
CA GLY A 103 -1.89 -11.54 2.37
C GLY A 103 -3.15 -12.37 2.55
N ARG A 104 -4.19 -11.76 3.13
CA ARG A 104 -5.50 -12.40 3.38
C ARG A 104 -6.25 -12.79 2.11
N SER A 105 -5.86 -12.24 0.96
CA SER A 105 -6.47 -12.50 -0.35
C SER A 105 -5.84 -13.67 -1.08
N LEU A 106 -4.66 -14.12 -0.65
CA LEU A 106 -3.94 -15.24 -1.28
C LEU A 106 -4.66 -16.58 -1.00
N ARG A 107 -4.72 -17.43 -2.00
CA ARG A 107 -5.25 -18.79 -1.93
C ARG A 107 -4.17 -19.81 -2.29
N ASP A 108 -4.26 -21.02 -1.73
CA ASP A 108 -3.22 -22.08 -1.86
C ASP A 108 -2.95 -22.50 -3.31
N TRP A 109 -3.94 -22.36 -4.21
CA TRP A 109 -3.81 -22.70 -5.62
C TRP A 109 -3.28 -21.58 -6.50
N GLN A 110 -3.11 -20.38 -5.94
CA GLN A 110 -2.70 -19.20 -6.70
C GLN A 110 -1.18 -19.00 -6.70
N THR A 111 -0.68 -18.40 -7.76
CA THR A 111 0.69 -17.88 -7.82
C THR A 111 0.77 -16.56 -7.05
N PRO A 112 1.48 -16.50 -5.90
CA PRO A 112 1.52 -15.31 -5.07
C PRO A 112 1.92 -14.04 -5.84
N GLY A 113 1.13 -12.99 -5.71
CA GLY A 113 1.37 -11.66 -6.29
C GLY A 113 1.44 -11.59 -7.81
N TYR A 114 1.15 -12.68 -8.53
CA TYR A 114 1.33 -12.74 -9.99
C TYR A 114 0.23 -12.00 -10.74
N THR A 115 0.68 -11.09 -11.61
CA THR A 115 -0.10 -10.45 -12.66
C THR A 115 0.80 -10.10 -13.84
N THR A 116 0.23 -9.88 -15.00
CA THR A 116 0.93 -9.40 -16.21
C THR A 116 0.61 -7.96 -16.56
N ASP A 117 -0.29 -7.31 -15.76
CA ASP A 117 -0.67 -5.90 -15.92
C ASP A 117 -1.04 -5.32 -14.55
N LEU A 118 -0.39 -4.22 -14.13
CA LEU A 118 -0.71 -3.56 -12.87
C LEU A 118 -2.06 -2.85 -12.88
N ALA A 119 -2.67 -2.60 -14.07
CA ALA A 119 -4.00 -2.02 -14.16
C ALA A 119 -5.09 -2.96 -13.62
N ILE A 120 -4.81 -4.25 -13.46
CA ILE A 120 -5.73 -5.21 -12.85
C ILE A 120 -6.15 -4.79 -11.43
N TYR A 121 -5.26 -4.13 -10.69
CA TYR A 121 -5.54 -3.63 -9.33
C TYR A 121 -6.54 -2.47 -9.29
N ASP A 122 -6.90 -1.90 -10.44
CA ASP A 122 -7.98 -0.88 -10.50
C ASP A 122 -9.31 -1.48 -10.07
N GLU A 123 -9.56 -2.76 -10.36
CA GLU A 123 -10.75 -3.49 -9.89
C GLU A 123 -10.73 -3.66 -8.36
N ASP A 124 -9.58 -4.05 -7.78
CA ASP A 124 -9.40 -4.22 -6.33
C ASP A 124 -9.72 -2.92 -5.59
N ILE A 125 -9.11 -1.81 -6.06
CA ILE A 125 -9.30 -0.48 -5.47
C ILE A 125 -10.74 -0.01 -5.64
N ALA A 126 -11.35 -0.22 -6.81
CA ALA A 126 -12.74 0.16 -7.05
C ALA A 126 -13.71 -0.61 -6.13
N ALA A 127 -13.50 -1.92 -5.96
CA ALA A 127 -14.29 -2.76 -5.04
C ALA A 127 -14.13 -2.28 -3.59
N ALA A 128 -12.90 -1.96 -3.17
CA ALA A 128 -12.62 -1.41 -1.85
C ALA A 128 -13.33 -0.07 -1.61
N LEU A 129 -13.23 0.87 -2.56
CA LEU A 129 -13.88 2.19 -2.45
C LEU A 129 -15.40 2.06 -2.37
N ALA A 130 -16.01 1.16 -3.12
CA ALA A 130 -17.45 0.88 -3.06
C ALA A 130 -17.85 0.32 -1.68
N ALA A 131 -17.08 -0.64 -1.15
CA ALA A 131 -17.32 -1.23 0.16
C ALA A 131 -17.13 -0.21 1.30
N ILE A 132 -16.10 0.65 1.22
CA ILE A 132 -15.86 1.75 2.15
C ILE A 132 -17.03 2.73 2.15
N GLY A 133 -17.51 3.16 0.98
CA GLY A 133 -18.66 4.05 0.87
C GLY A 133 -19.91 3.47 1.54
N ALA A 134 -20.21 2.20 1.30
CA ALA A 134 -21.33 1.49 1.92
C ALA A 134 -21.17 1.33 3.44
N ASP A 135 -19.96 1.01 3.93
CA ASP A 135 -19.67 0.87 5.37
C ASP A 135 -19.79 2.21 6.09
N ILE A 136 -19.21 3.29 5.55
CA ILE A 136 -19.32 4.64 6.11
C ILE A 136 -20.79 5.08 6.16
N ALA A 137 -21.54 4.95 5.07
CA ALA A 137 -22.95 5.30 5.05
C ALA A 137 -23.77 4.53 6.09
N SER A 138 -23.51 3.22 6.24
CA SER A 138 -24.18 2.38 7.25
C SER A 138 -23.87 2.76 8.69
N ARG A 139 -22.64 3.22 8.96
CA ARG A 139 -22.15 3.53 10.33
C ARG A 139 -22.43 4.98 10.75
N THR A 140 -22.41 5.92 9.82
CA THR A 140 -22.56 7.36 10.12
C THR A 140 -23.94 7.88 9.79
N GLY A 141 -24.76 7.13 9.04
CA GLY A 141 -26.06 7.57 8.55
C GLY A 141 -25.96 8.70 7.48
N THR A 142 -24.75 9.05 7.02
CA THR A 142 -24.58 10.08 5.99
C THR A 142 -24.61 9.47 4.59
N SER A 143 -25.22 10.19 3.64
CA SER A 143 -25.17 9.86 2.21
C SER A 143 -24.02 10.59 1.49
N ALA A 144 -23.29 11.48 2.17
CA ALA A 144 -22.15 12.16 1.59
C ALA A 144 -21.01 11.17 1.29
N ALA A 145 -20.45 11.26 0.10
CA ALA A 145 -19.28 10.47 -0.26
C ALA A 145 -18.10 10.84 0.65
N PRO A 146 -17.35 9.87 1.20
CA PRO A 146 -16.19 10.15 2.02
C PRO A 146 -15.06 10.78 1.19
N THR A 147 -14.26 11.64 1.81
CA THR A 147 -12.96 12.04 1.28
C THR A 147 -11.97 10.93 1.53
N VAL A 148 -11.42 10.34 0.47
CA VAL A 148 -10.45 9.25 0.57
C VAL A 148 -9.04 9.78 0.36
N HIS A 149 -8.15 9.48 1.31
CA HIS A 149 -6.71 9.63 1.20
C HIS A 149 -6.12 8.25 0.96
N LEU A 150 -5.33 8.09 -0.09
CA LEU A 150 -4.69 6.80 -0.43
C LEU A 150 -3.25 6.82 0.10
N LEU A 151 -2.95 5.90 1.01
CA LEU A 151 -1.63 5.67 1.58
C LEU A 151 -1.09 4.34 1.05
N ALA A 152 0.09 4.34 0.42
CA ALA A 152 0.58 3.14 -0.23
C ALA A 152 2.08 2.93 -0.05
N HIS A 153 2.50 1.67 0.16
CA HIS A 153 3.88 1.29 0.40
C HIS A 153 4.51 0.58 -0.80
N SER A 154 5.76 0.92 -1.12
CA SER A 154 6.64 0.21 -2.07
C SER A 154 5.95 -0.08 -3.43
N LEU A 155 5.75 -1.36 -3.85
CA LEU A 155 4.98 -1.73 -5.05
C LEU A 155 3.56 -1.14 -5.02
N GLY A 156 2.89 -1.17 -3.87
CA GLY A 156 1.59 -0.53 -3.71
C GLY A 156 1.66 0.96 -4.03
N GLY A 157 2.80 1.62 -3.74
CA GLY A 157 3.05 3.01 -4.10
C GLY A 157 3.09 3.23 -5.62
N LEU A 158 3.70 2.33 -6.38
CA LEU A 158 3.64 2.36 -7.84
C LEU A 158 2.21 2.15 -8.35
N VAL A 159 1.51 1.13 -7.84
CA VAL A 159 0.10 0.85 -8.19
C VAL A 159 -0.78 2.07 -7.90
N ALA A 160 -0.66 2.66 -6.71
CA ALA A 160 -1.44 3.82 -6.29
C ALA A 160 -1.16 5.06 -7.15
N ALA A 161 0.10 5.30 -7.53
CA ALA A 161 0.47 6.42 -8.40
C ALA A 161 -0.14 6.26 -9.81
N LEU A 162 -0.03 5.07 -10.41
CA LEU A 162 -0.61 4.76 -11.71
C LEU A 162 -2.15 4.83 -11.68
N TRP A 163 -2.75 4.34 -10.60
CA TRP A 163 -4.19 4.39 -10.40
C TRP A 163 -4.69 5.84 -10.26
N ALA A 164 -4.01 6.67 -9.46
CA ALA A 164 -4.38 8.07 -9.24
C ALA A 164 -4.30 8.91 -10.51
N ASP A 165 -3.34 8.63 -11.40
CA ASP A 165 -3.22 9.25 -12.71
C ASP A 165 -4.42 8.91 -13.62
N ARG A 166 -4.84 7.63 -13.64
CA ARG A 166 -6.00 7.16 -14.43
C ARG A 166 -7.35 7.57 -13.84
N ASN A 167 -7.41 7.92 -12.54
CA ASN A 167 -8.65 8.19 -11.81
C ASN A 167 -8.67 9.60 -11.17
N PRO A 168 -8.60 10.68 -11.95
CA PRO A 168 -8.56 12.04 -11.42
C PRO A 168 -9.82 12.37 -10.61
N GLY A 169 -9.66 13.09 -9.50
CA GLY A 169 -10.77 13.56 -8.65
C GLY A 169 -11.34 12.52 -7.67
N LYS A 170 -10.71 11.34 -7.55
CA LYS A 170 -11.14 10.30 -6.61
C LYS A 170 -10.49 10.39 -5.23
N LEU A 171 -9.41 11.15 -5.10
CA LEU A 171 -8.62 11.25 -3.86
C LEU A 171 -8.55 12.69 -3.34
N GLY A 172 -8.55 12.84 -2.01
CA GLY A 172 -8.15 14.05 -1.33
C GLY A 172 -6.63 14.25 -1.40
N THR A 173 -5.84 13.23 -1.04
CA THR A 173 -4.37 13.20 -1.18
C THR A 173 -3.88 11.81 -1.56
N LEU A 174 -2.66 11.74 -2.10
CA LEU A 174 -1.89 10.51 -2.27
C LEU A 174 -0.64 10.57 -1.38
N VAL A 175 -0.45 9.57 -0.52
CA VAL A 175 0.74 9.43 0.32
C VAL A 175 1.47 8.14 -0.07
N LEU A 176 2.76 8.25 -0.33
CA LEU A 176 3.59 7.16 -0.82
C LEU A 176 4.75 6.92 0.15
N ASN A 177 4.70 5.80 0.86
CA ASN A 177 5.72 5.34 1.79
C ASN A 177 6.74 4.49 1.02
N ALA A 178 7.95 5.02 0.81
CA ALA A 178 9.03 4.38 0.08
C ALA A 178 8.58 3.74 -1.25
N PRO A 179 7.93 4.51 -2.17
CA PRO A 179 7.33 3.93 -3.36
C PRO A 179 8.38 3.40 -4.33
N TRP A 180 8.11 2.25 -4.94
CA TRP A 180 9.00 1.69 -5.96
C TRP A 180 8.73 2.30 -7.35
N LEU A 181 9.23 3.50 -7.59
CA LEU A 181 8.93 4.29 -8.79
C LEU A 181 9.85 4.01 -9.99
N GLU A 182 10.96 3.32 -9.77
CA GLU A 182 11.91 2.96 -10.81
C GLU A 182 12.71 1.72 -10.46
N LEU A 183 13.24 1.04 -11.47
CA LEU A 183 14.20 -0.04 -11.26
C LEU A 183 15.56 0.57 -10.85
N GLN A 184 16.13 0.03 -9.78
CA GLN A 184 17.38 0.50 -9.23
C GLN A 184 18.58 0.14 -10.13
N GLY A 185 19.62 0.93 -10.02
CA GLY A 185 20.86 0.78 -10.77
C GLY A 185 21.01 1.78 -11.91
N SER A 186 22.14 1.72 -12.62
CA SER A 186 22.43 2.62 -13.72
C SER A 186 21.40 2.48 -14.87
N SER A 187 21.25 3.52 -15.68
CA SER A 187 20.40 3.47 -16.88
C SER A 187 20.73 2.30 -17.81
N LEU A 188 22.00 1.89 -17.84
CA LEU A 188 22.44 0.72 -18.59
C LEU A 188 21.85 -0.58 -18.03
N ILE A 189 21.88 -0.77 -16.71
CA ILE A 189 21.30 -1.95 -16.06
C ILE A 189 19.79 -2.00 -16.30
N ARG A 190 19.09 -0.87 -16.18
CA ARG A 190 17.65 -0.76 -16.45
C ARG A 190 17.33 -1.16 -17.90
N ASN A 191 18.08 -0.65 -18.87
CA ASN A 191 17.88 -1.00 -20.28
C ASN A 191 18.13 -2.49 -20.55
N ILE A 192 19.20 -3.07 -19.99
CA ILE A 192 19.49 -4.50 -20.13
C ILE A 192 18.35 -5.34 -19.52
N ALA A 193 17.84 -4.98 -18.33
CA ALA A 193 16.76 -5.68 -17.69
C ALA A 193 15.49 -5.74 -18.58
N VAL A 194 15.11 -4.59 -19.19
CA VAL A 194 13.96 -4.54 -20.11
C VAL A 194 14.14 -5.49 -21.29
N HIS A 195 15.33 -5.48 -21.93
CA HIS A 195 15.60 -6.32 -23.10
C HIS A 195 15.68 -7.82 -22.77
N LEU A 196 16.06 -8.19 -21.54
CA LEU A 196 16.12 -9.60 -21.12
C LEU A 196 14.74 -10.12 -20.66
N VAL A 197 13.96 -9.29 -19.97
CA VAL A 197 12.65 -9.70 -19.41
C VAL A 197 11.62 -9.92 -20.50
N GLU A 198 11.57 -9.09 -21.54
CA GLU A 198 10.52 -9.16 -22.55
C GLU A 198 10.48 -10.48 -23.35
N PRO A 199 11.59 -11.03 -23.87
CA PRO A 199 11.60 -12.34 -24.52
C PRO A 199 11.19 -13.48 -23.57
N LEU A 200 11.66 -13.43 -22.31
CA LEU A 200 11.30 -14.42 -21.30
C LEU A 200 9.80 -14.35 -20.97
N ALA A 201 9.25 -13.14 -20.83
CA ALA A 201 7.82 -12.95 -20.56
C ALA A 201 6.93 -13.43 -21.71
N ARG A 202 7.42 -13.41 -22.96
CA ARG A 202 6.69 -13.97 -24.12
C ARG A 202 6.79 -15.50 -24.20
N ALA A 203 7.97 -16.06 -23.86
CA ALA A 203 8.21 -17.50 -23.97
C ALA A 203 7.60 -18.29 -22.80
N ASP A 204 7.81 -17.81 -21.56
CA ASP A 204 7.29 -18.42 -20.34
C ASP A 204 7.11 -17.33 -19.26
N PRO A 205 5.95 -16.67 -19.23
CA PRO A 205 5.68 -15.56 -18.31
C PRO A 205 5.63 -15.97 -16.84
N ARG A 206 5.43 -17.26 -16.54
CA ARG A 206 5.32 -17.80 -15.18
C ARG A 206 6.59 -18.47 -14.66
N ARG A 207 7.63 -18.57 -15.48
CA ARG A 207 8.92 -19.10 -15.06
C ARG A 207 9.43 -18.37 -13.83
N VAL A 208 10.05 -19.07 -12.88
CA VAL A 208 10.74 -18.43 -11.76
C VAL A 208 12.08 -17.88 -12.25
N LEU A 209 12.32 -16.60 -12.04
CA LEU A 209 13.62 -15.98 -12.24
C LEU A 209 14.50 -16.23 -10.99
N LEU A 210 15.71 -16.70 -11.23
CA LEU A 210 16.70 -16.86 -10.17
C LEU A 210 17.21 -15.45 -9.79
N MET A 211 16.75 -14.94 -8.67
CA MET A 211 17.19 -13.67 -8.09
C MET A 211 18.05 -13.95 -6.86
N PRO A 212 19.08 -13.13 -6.59
CA PRO A 212 19.79 -13.20 -5.32
C PRO A 212 18.81 -13.03 -4.14
N SER A 213 18.97 -13.86 -3.10
CA SER A 213 18.23 -13.66 -1.86
C SER A 213 18.75 -12.41 -1.14
N MET A 214 17.83 -11.56 -0.69
CA MET A 214 18.12 -10.28 -0.03
C MET A 214 17.31 -10.14 1.27
N PRO A 215 17.45 -11.05 2.25
CA PRO A 215 16.59 -11.10 3.42
C PRO A 215 16.87 -10.00 4.45
N GLY A 216 17.92 -9.18 4.27
CA GLY A 216 18.33 -8.16 5.23
C GLY A 216 17.22 -7.20 5.65
N TYR A 217 16.34 -6.82 4.71
CA TYR A 217 15.17 -6.01 5.04
C TYR A 217 14.15 -6.78 5.91
N TRP A 218 13.81 -8.02 5.51
CA TRP A 218 12.90 -8.87 6.29
C TRP A 218 13.44 -9.08 7.70
N ASP A 219 14.74 -9.36 7.84
CA ASP A 219 15.41 -9.56 9.12
C ASP A 219 15.37 -8.29 10.00
N SER A 220 15.32 -7.10 9.39
CA SER A 220 15.17 -5.83 10.12
C SER A 220 13.73 -5.58 10.60
N VAL A 221 12.72 -6.27 10.03
CA VAL A 221 11.31 -6.11 10.39
C VAL A 221 10.84 -7.21 11.33
N GLY A 222 11.19 -8.47 11.06
CA GLY A 222 10.66 -9.65 11.73
C GLY A 222 11.16 -9.82 13.17
N GLY A 223 10.23 -9.95 14.12
CA GLY A 223 10.53 -10.17 15.54
C GLY A 223 11.18 -11.53 15.84
N THR A 224 11.20 -12.46 14.89
CA THR A 224 11.97 -13.72 14.99
C THR A 224 13.43 -13.55 14.54
N ALA A 225 13.80 -12.36 14.06
CA ALA A 225 15.17 -11.98 13.70
C ALA A 225 15.61 -10.75 14.53
N HIS A 226 15.72 -9.58 13.92
CA HIS A 226 16.25 -8.37 14.57
C HIS A 226 15.20 -7.23 14.70
N GLY A 227 14.02 -7.42 14.11
CA GLY A 227 12.91 -6.49 14.19
C GLY A 227 11.97 -6.75 15.37
N GLU A 228 10.82 -6.11 15.36
CA GLU A 228 9.84 -6.17 16.46
C GLU A 228 8.44 -6.60 15.99
N TRP A 229 8.24 -6.91 14.67
CA TRP A 229 6.93 -7.18 14.11
C TRP A 229 6.68 -8.68 13.95
N VAL A 230 5.45 -9.10 14.26
CA VAL A 230 5.00 -10.48 13.99
C VAL A 230 4.61 -10.58 12.53
N LEU A 231 5.31 -11.43 11.78
CA LEU A 231 5.07 -11.64 10.36
C LEU A 231 4.49 -13.03 10.11
N ASP A 232 3.46 -13.12 9.27
CA ASP A 232 2.95 -14.39 8.77
C ASP A 232 3.87 -14.88 7.64
N PRO A 233 4.53 -16.05 7.80
CA PRO A 233 5.50 -16.52 6.82
C PRO A 233 4.86 -16.95 5.48
N ALA A 234 3.56 -17.26 5.44
CA ALA A 234 2.85 -17.57 4.20
C ALA A 234 2.56 -16.31 3.39
N TRP A 235 2.32 -15.19 4.07
CA TRP A 235 1.97 -13.91 3.43
C TRP A 235 3.17 -13.00 3.19
N ARG A 236 4.20 -13.12 4.03
CA ARG A 236 5.45 -12.36 3.93
C ARG A 236 6.65 -13.29 4.20
N PRO A 237 6.97 -14.18 3.26
CA PRO A 237 8.08 -15.10 3.44
C PRO A 237 9.42 -14.36 3.49
N ARG A 238 10.36 -14.89 4.27
CA ARG A 238 11.70 -14.28 4.45
C ARG A 238 12.45 -14.11 3.13
N GLU A 239 12.29 -15.06 2.21
CA GLU A 239 12.93 -15.04 0.88
C GLU A 239 12.11 -14.28 -0.17
N SER A 240 11.02 -13.59 0.25
CA SER A 240 10.08 -12.93 -0.66
C SER A 240 9.33 -13.89 -1.58
N PHE A 241 8.40 -13.41 -2.39
CA PHE A 241 7.77 -14.20 -3.44
C PHE A 241 8.71 -14.36 -4.62
N PRO A 242 8.67 -15.52 -5.33
CA PRO A 242 9.45 -15.72 -6.54
C PRO A 242 9.10 -14.69 -7.62
N VAL A 243 10.10 -13.99 -8.13
CA VAL A 243 9.95 -13.06 -9.25
C VAL A 243 9.73 -13.82 -10.55
N ARG A 244 8.79 -13.34 -11.38
CA ARG A 244 8.42 -13.97 -12.65
C ARG A 244 8.48 -12.97 -13.80
N PRO A 245 8.88 -13.37 -15.04
CA PRO A 245 9.03 -12.44 -16.17
C PRO A 245 7.75 -11.65 -16.49
N GLY A 246 6.58 -12.31 -16.47
CA GLY A 246 5.30 -11.64 -16.74
C GLY A 246 5.02 -10.51 -15.76
N TRP A 247 5.22 -10.75 -14.48
CA TRP A 247 5.08 -9.74 -13.44
C TRP A 247 6.14 -8.64 -13.55
N MET A 248 7.40 -9.01 -13.75
CA MET A 248 8.48 -8.01 -13.90
C MET A 248 8.23 -7.10 -15.10
N LYS A 249 7.72 -7.64 -16.22
CA LYS A 249 7.32 -6.84 -17.38
C LYS A 249 6.24 -5.82 -17.03
N ALA A 250 5.22 -6.21 -16.25
CA ALA A 250 4.16 -5.30 -15.79
C ALA A 250 4.73 -4.16 -14.91
N VAL A 251 5.64 -4.49 -13.99
CA VAL A 251 6.32 -3.48 -13.15
C VAL A 251 7.15 -2.53 -14.00
N LEU A 252 7.96 -3.04 -14.93
CA LEU A 252 8.79 -2.21 -15.84
C LEU A 252 7.93 -1.28 -16.70
N ALA A 253 6.74 -1.72 -17.16
CA ALA A 253 5.79 -0.88 -17.86
C ALA A 253 5.27 0.25 -16.95
N GLY A 254 4.99 -0.03 -15.68
CA GLY A 254 4.63 0.97 -14.68
C GLY A 254 5.74 2.00 -14.45
N HIS A 255 7.00 1.55 -14.30
CA HIS A 255 8.16 2.45 -14.19
C HIS A 255 8.34 3.33 -15.44
N ALA A 256 8.11 2.78 -16.63
CA ALA A 256 8.17 3.54 -17.88
C ALA A 256 7.09 4.63 -17.92
N ALA A 257 5.88 4.36 -17.43
CA ALA A 257 4.81 5.36 -17.33
C ALA A 257 5.21 6.51 -16.37
N VAL A 258 5.75 6.19 -15.18
CA VAL A 258 6.28 7.20 -14.25
C VAL A 258 7.40 8.03 -14.91
N ALA A 259 8.29 7.38 -15.65
CA ALA A 259 9.39 8.08 -16.35
C ALA A 259 8.88 9.07 -17.40
N GLN A 260 7.75 8.80 -18.03
CA GLN A 260 7.08 9.70 -19.00
C GLN A 260 6.30 10.82 -18.34
N ARG A 261 6.20 10.85 -17.03
CA ARG A 261 5.47 11.80 -16.18
C ARG A 261 3.97 11.50 -16.09
N LEU A 262 3.47 11.46 -14.87
CA LEU A 262 2.04 11.34 -14.54
C LEU A 262 1.42 12.73 -14.31
N ASP A 263 0.09 12.84 -14.39
CA ASP A 263 -0.68 14.05 -14.07
C ASP A 263 -1.56 13.84 -12.83
N ILE A 264 -0.94 13.39 -11.73
CA ILE A 264 -1.64 13.22 -10.46
C ILE A 264 -2.06 14.59 -9.92
N ARG A 265 -3.37 14.79 -9.83
CA ARG A 265 -3.95 16.10 -9.47
C ARG A 265 -3.99 16.41 -7.98
N PRO A 266 -4.35 15.45 -7.08
CA PRO A 266 -4.30 15.70 -5.65
C PRO A 266 -2.87 15.96 -5.17
N PRO A 267 -2.68 16.59 -3.98
CA PRO A 267 -1.38 16.69 -3.36
C PRO A 267 -0.77 15.31 -3.10
N VAL A 268 0.53 15.18 -3.42
CA VAL A 268 1.30 13.95 -3.24
C VAL A 268 2.36 14.17 -2.16
N LEU A 269 2.38 13.32 -1.15
CA LEU A 269 3.48 13.20 -0.19
C LEU A 269 4.26 11.94 -0.49
N VAL A 270 5.57 12.05 -0.64
CA VAL A 270 6.49 10.91 -0.72
C VAL A 270 7.33 10.89 0.54
N MET A 271 7.27 9.81 1.29
CA MET A 271 8.01 9.58 2.53
C MET A 271 9.15 8.61 2.24
N LEU A 272 10.38 8.97 2.59
CA LEU A 272 11.58 8.19 2.28
C LEU A 272 12.48 8.06 3.51
N SER A 273 13.23 6.97 3.59
CA SER A 273 14.36 6.86 4.51
C SER A 273 15.41 7.95 4.24
N GLY A 274 16.28 8.19 5.22
CA GLY A 274 17.37 9.13 5.07
C GLY A 274 18.45 8.70 4.09
N ARG A 275 18.71 7.40 3.98
CA ARG A 275 19.79 6.82 3.16
C ARG A 275 19.44 5.41 2.69
N THR A 276 20.14 4.96 1.64
CA THR A 276 20.05 3.60 1.08
C THR A 276 21.32 2.80 1.37
N ARG A 277 21.11 1.51 1.64
CA ARG A 277 22.17 0.50 1.58
C ARG A 277 21.63 -0.85 1.13
N ILE A 278 21.92 -1.22 -0.11
CA ILE A 278 21.53 -2.51 -0.67
C ILE A 278 22.61 -3.54 -0.31
N GLN A 279 22.25 -4.52 0.54
CA GLN A 279 23.11 -5.65 0.91
C GLN A 279 22.29 -6.88 1.22
N ALA A 280 22.86 -8.07 0.95
CA ALA A 280 22.18 -9.34 1.17
C ALA A 280 22.13 -9.73 2.65
N GLU A 281 23.28 -9.62 3.34
CA GLU A 281 23.39 -9.99 4.74
C GLU A 281 22.91 -8.86 5.64
N TRP A 282 22.27 -9.23 6.74
CA TRP A 282 21.84 -8.27 7.74
C TRP A 282 23.02 -7.65 8.50
N SER A 283 22.89 -6.40 8.83
CA SER A 283 23.75 -5.68 9.77
C SER A 283 22.93 -4.68 10.57
N GLU A 284 23.41 -4.27 11.74
CA GLU A 284 22.71 -3.28 12.59
C GLU A 284 22.42 -1.96 11.86
N GLU A 285 23.23 -1.59 10.87
CA GLU A 285 22.99 -0.40 10.06
C GLU A 285 21.66 -0.46 9.28
N LEU A 286 21.22 -1.67 8.86
CA LEU A 286 19.95 -1.84 8.14
C LEU A 286 18.73 -1.49 9.00
N MET A 287 18.87 -1.39 10.32
CA MET A 287 17.81 -0.93 11.21
C MET A 287 17.49 0.58 11.06
N GLY A 288 18.24 1.30 10.25
CA GLY A 288 18.05 2.74 10.03
C GLY A 288 18.29 3.21 8.61
N LEU A 289 18.21 2.30 7.63
CA LEU A 289 18.46 2.56 6.21
C LEU A 289 17.42 1.85 5.35
N ASP A 290 17.16 2.38 4.16
CA ASP A 290 16.40 1.64 3.15
C ASP A 290 17.31 0.59 2.48
N ALA A 291 16.97 -0.68 2.66
CA ALA A 291 17.69 -1.81 2.09
C ALA A 291 17.09 -2.30 0.76
N VAL A 292 16.06 -1.63 0.24
CA VAL A 292 15.25 -2.10 -0.89
C VAL A 292 15.30 -1.16 -2.08
N ILE A 293 15.11 0.16 -1.87
CA ILE A 293 15.11 1.15 -2.96
C ILE A 293 16.25 2.16 -2.80
N ASP A 294 16.64 2.80 -3.91
CA ASP A 294 17.51 3.98 -3.89
C ASP A 294 16.67 5.23 -3.58
N VAL A 295 16.81 5.77 -2.37
CA VAL A 295 16.02 6.92 -1.90
C VAL A 295 16.31 8.20 -2.70
N GLU A 296 17.51 8.38 -3.24
CA GLU A 296 17.87 9.54 -4.04
C GLU A 296 17.25 9.47 -5.45
N GLU A 297 17.29 8.29 -6.06
CA GLU A 297 16.63 8.06 -7.35
C GLU A 297 15.13 8.16 -7.21
N THR A 298 14.54 7.57 -6.16
CA THR A 298 13.11 7.66 -5.87
C THR A 298 12.66 9.11 -5.63
N ALA A 299 13.44 9.91 -4.89
CA ALA A 299 13.13 11.32 -4.68
C ALA A 299 13.12 12.12 -6.00
N ARG A 300 14.04 11.82 -6.93
CA ARG A 300 14.05 12.44 -8.27
C ARG A 300 12.85 12.00 -9.10
N SER A 301 12.47 10.72 -9.04
CA SER A 301 11.32 10.18 -9.75
C SER A 301 9.98 10.70 -9.19
N ALA A 302 9.93 11.03 -7.91
CA ALA A 302 8.78 11.66 -7.27
C ALA A 302 8.36 12.98 -7.95
N LEU A 303 9.30 13.75 -8.49
CA LEU A 303 9.03 15.00 -9.24
C LEU A 303 8.26 14.78 -10.55
N ARG A 304 8.05 13.54 -10.95
CA ARG A 304 7.30 13.16 -12.16
C ARG A 304 5.87 12.72 -11.87
N LEU A 305 5.45 12.67 -10.60
CA LEU A 305 4.14 12.18 -10.21
C LEU A 305 3.04 13.20 -10.43
N GLY A 306 3.28 14.48 -10.09
CA GLY A 306 2.27 15.51 -10.18
C GLY A 306 2.83 16.91 -9.91
N ARG A 307 1.97 17.92 -10.00
CA ARG A 307 2.38 19.34 -9.83
C ARG A 307 2.63 19.71 -8.37
N ARG A 308 2.00 19.02 -7.43
CA ARG A 308 2.06 19.29 -5.99
C ARG A 308 2.63 18.08 -5.26
N THR A 309 3.93 17.88 -5.34
CA THR A 309 4.64 16.77 -4.72
C THR A 309 5.60 17.30 -3.67
N ALA A 310 5.47 16.79 -2.45
CA ALA A 310 6.42 16.98 -1.35
C ALA A 310 7.18 15.68 -1.08
N VAL A 311 8.44 15.80 -0.65
CA VAL A 311 9.27 14.66 -0.26
C VAL A 311 9.75 14.90 1.18
N PHE A 312 9.38 13.99 2.08
CA PHE A 312 9.83 13.99 3.48
C PHE A 312 10.85 12.88 3.68
N ARG A 313 11.92 13.15 4.43
CA ARG A 313 12.97 12.19 4.72
C ARG A 313 13.06 11.92 6.21
N TYR A 314 13.15 10.64 6.55
CA TYR A 314 13.23 10.15 7.92
C TYR A 314 14.57 9.48 8.18
N PRO A 315 15.57 10.21 8.71
CA PRO A 315 16.82 9.59 9.13
C PRO A 315 16.56 8.49 10.16
N GLY A 316 17.19 7.33 9.95
CA GLY A 316 16.97 6.18 10.82
C GLY A 316 15.74 5.31 10.46
N ALA A 317 15.01 5.63 9.40
CA ALA A 317 13.94 4.79 8.90
C ALA A 317 14.46 3.61 8.06
N ILE A 318 13.79 2.48 8.16
CA ILE A 318 13.92 1.35 7.22
C ILE A 318 13.01 1.55 6.01
N HIS A 319 12.97 0.58 5.07
CA HIS A 319 12.19 0.69 3.83
C HIS A 319 10.71 0.96 4.07
N ASP A 320 10.02 0.22 4.95
CA ASP A 320 8.71 0.65 5.45
C ASP A 320 8.90 1.55 6.65
N ILE A 321 8.71 2.86 6.47
CA ILE A 321 8.94 3.87 7.50
C ILE A 321 8.07 3.61 8.74
N PHE A 322 6.85 3.11 8.54
CA PHE A 322 5.91 2.82 9.62
C PHE A 322 6.25 1.55 10.41
N LEU A 323 7.20 0.74 9.92
CA LEU A 323 7.76 -0.41 10.64
C LEU A 323 9.13 -0.13 11.28
N SER A 324 9.62 1.10 11.16
CA SER A 324 10.88 1.54 11.77
C SER A 324 10.84 1.54 13.30
N ARG A 325 12.00 1.73 13.94
CA ARG A 325 12.08 1.93 15.40
C ARG A 325 11.10 3.01 15.87
N ARG A 326 10.55 2.83 17.08
CA ARG A 326 9.42 3.60 17.60
C ARG A 326 9.56 5.12 17.47
N ALA A 327 10.74 5.68 17.76
CA ALA A 327 10.95 7.12 17.67
C ALA A 327 10.74 7.65 16.23
N VAL A 328 11.27 6.91 15.24
CA VAL A 328 11.17 7.30 13.83
C VAL A 328 9.74 7.13 13.29
N ARG A 329 9.09 5.97 13.59
CA ARG A 329 7.71 5.77 13.11
C ARG A 329 6.72 6.72 13.75
N GLN A 330 6.95 7.15 15.01
CA GLN A 330 6.08 8.13 15.67
C GLN A 330 6.16 9.50 14.98
N GLU A 331 7.36 10.00 14.67
CA GLU A 331 7.55 11.21 13.87
C GLU A 331 6.82 11.12 12.53
N ALA A 332 6.94 9.97 11.85
CA ALA A 332 6.27 9.74 10.58
C ALA A 332 4.73 9.70 10.69
N TYR A 333 4.19 9.18 11.81
CA TYR A 333 2.75 9.21 12.07
C TYR A 333 2.24 10.64 12.28
N ASP A 334 2.96 11.44 13.05
CA ASP A 334 2.60 12.81 13.35
C ASP A 334 2.63 13.69 12.09
N ASP A 335 3.66 13.56 11.27
CA ASP A 335 3.79 14.22 9.97
C ASP A 335 2.68 13.81 8.98
N LEU A 336 2.34 12.52 8.95
CA LEU A 336 1.25 12.01 8.14
C LEU A 336 -0.08 12.64 8.53
N VAL A 337 -0.40 12.68 9.83
CA VAL A 337 -1.63 13.31 10.35
C VAL A 337 -1.66 14.78 10.01
N LEU A 338 -0.55 15.50 10.19
CA LEU A 338 -0.43 16.89 9.81
C LEU A 338 -0.72 17.10 8.32
N TRP A 339 -0.07 16.30 7.45
CA TRP A 339 -0.29 16.35 5.99
C TRP A 339 -1.76 16.14 5.61
N LEU A 340 -2.36 15.07 6.12
CA LEU A 340 -3.76 14.74 5.83
C LEU A 340 -4.73 15.81 6.34
N SER A 341 -4.38 16.49 7.42
CA SER A 341 -5.20 17.57 8.01
C SER A 341 -5.16 18.86 7.19
N LEU A 342 -4.06 19.12 6.46
CA LEU A 342 -3.92 20.28 5.58
C LEU A 342 -4.80 20.18 4.32
N TYR A 343 -5.21 18.99 3.95
CA TYR A 343 -6.00 18.73 2.73
C TYR A 343 -7.26 17.95 3.07
N PRO A 344 -8.24 18.60 3.69
CA PRO A 344 -9.43 17.90 4.20
C PRO A 344 -10.40 17.39 3.12
N GLY A 345 -10.14 17.72 1.83
CA GLY A 345 -10.97 17.33 0.68
C GLY A 345 -11.81 18.47 0.15
#